data_b19d22a6d102a4b1370fded126eace06
#
_entry.id   b19d22a6d102a4b1370fded126eace06
#
_cell.length_a   1.000
_cell.length_b   1.000
_cell.length_c   1.000
_cell.angle_alpha   90.00
_cell.angle_beta   90.00
_cell.angle_gamma   90.00
#
_symmetry.space_group_name_H-M   'P 1'
#
loop_
_entity.id
_entity.type
_entity.pdbx_description
1 polymer ?
#
loop_
_entity_poly.entity_id
_entity_poly.type
_entity_poly.pdbx_seq_one_letter_code
_entity_poly.pdbx_strand_id
1 'polypeptide(L)'
;MDLFFKHVPASGSIMNAMAIVAGSLAGLALHSRLPQRFVTITFQGLGLLTLFLGMFMAQKTQNTLVMAFSIVGGSMLGEFLDLDRGLNRAGEWTKKKIRSSNKKFTEAFVASSLLYCVGSMAILGAIEEGMGEFPGLFVTKSLMDGMASAAMAASMGPGVLFSAIPVLLYQGGMTLLAGVVQTVMSTPVIDEVSAVGGLLLLGIGFNILEIKQIKVVNMLPALLFAGLLTALVG
;
A
#
# COMPACT_ATOMS: atom_id res chain seq x y z
N MET A 1 0.09 22.53 -17.37
CA MET A 1 0.15 21.29 -16.59
C MET A 1 0.26 20.06 -17.51
N ASP A 2 -0.46 20.05 -18.62
CA ASP A 2 -0.47 18.93 -19.58
C ASP A 2 0.87 18.60 -20.22
N LEU A 3 1.75 19.61 -20.42
CA LEU A 3 3.09 19.40 -20.99
C LEU A 3 4.01 18.55 -20.09
N PHE A 4 3.90 18.66 -18.77
CA PHE A 4 4.70 17.86 -17.84
C PHE A 4 4.29 16.37 -17.89
N PHE A 5 2.99 16.11 -17.89
CA PHE A 5 2.46 14.74 -17.93
C PHE A 5 2.72 14.02 -19.27
N LYS A 6 2.89 14.75 -20.38
CA LYS A 6 3.18 14.19 -21.70
C LYS A 6 4.65 13.83 -21.93
N HIS A 7 5.59 14.46 -21.21
CA HIS A 7 7.02 14.32 -21.50
C HIS A 7 7.79 13.51 -20.44
N VAL A 8 7.21 13.32 -19.25
CA VAL A 8 7.87 12.58 -18.16
C VAL A 8 7.16 11.24 -17.95
N PRO A 9 7.79 10.11 -18.32
CA PRO A 9 7.22 8.79 -18.05
C PRO A 9 6.97 8.61 -16.57
N ALA A 10 5.84 8.03 -16.20
CA ALA A 10 5.43 7.78 -14.82
C ALA A 10 5.33 9.07 -13.95
N SER A 11 4.99 10.20 -14.57
CA SER A 11 4.84 11.51 -13.91
C SER A 11 3.79 11.52 -12.80
N GLY A 12 2.68 10.82 -12.98
CA GLY A 12 1.63 10.64 -11.97
C GLY A 12 2.13 9.81 -10.79
N SER A 13 2.89 8.74 -11.06
CA SER A 13 3.54 7.93 -10.02
C SER A 13 4.57 8.76 -9.23
N ILE A 14 5.36 9.58 -9.91
CA ILE A 14 6.31 10.50 -9.27
C ILE A 14 5.56 11.52 -8.41
N MET A 15 4.49 12.11 -8.94
CA MET A 15 3.65 13.06 -8.20
C MET A 15 3.07 12.43 -6.94
N ASN A 16 2.58 11.19 -7.01
CA ASN A 16 2.08 10.48 -5.85
C ASN A 16 3.17 10.24 -4.80
N ALA A 17 4.34 9.77 -5.21
CA ALA A 17 5.47 9.60 -4.30
C ALA A 17 5.89 10.91 -3.64
N MET A 18 5.92 12.02 -4.40
CA MET A 18 6.21 13.36 -3.85
C MET A 18 5.14 13.82 -2.86
N ALA A 19 3.86 13.55 -3.12
CA ALA A 19 2.78 13.86 -2.19
C ALA A 19 2.90 13.07 -0.88
N ILE A 20 3.26 11.78 -0.96
CA ILE A 20 3.57 10.96 0.22
C ILE A 20 4.73 11.55 1.02
N VAL A 21 5.82 11.94 0.35
CA VAL A 21 6.98 12.59 1.00
C VAL A 21 6.57 13.89 1.66
N ALA A 22 5.89 14.78 0.95
CA ALA A 22 5.47 16.08 1.48
C ALA A 22 4.51 15.91 2.67
N GLY A 23 3.50 15.06 2.53
CA GLY A 23 2.57 14.73 3.60
C GLY A 23 3.27 14.14 4.82
N SER A 24 4.18 13.18 4.59
CA SER A 24 4.96 12.57 5.69
C SER A 24 5.83 13.58 6.42
N LEU A 25 6.50 14.48 5.70
CA LEU A 25 7.31 15.53 6.33
C LEU A 25 6.46 16.48 7.17
N ALA A 26 5.30 16.89 6.65
CA ALA A 26 4.33 17.70 7.40
C ALA A 26 3.87 16.96 8.67
N GLY A 27 3.51 15.68 8.54
CA GLY A 27 3.12 14.84 9.67
C GLY A 27 4.22 14.67 10.71
N LEU A 28 5.47 14.44 10.29
CA LEU A 28 6.63 14.32 11.18
C LEU A 28 6.92 15.61 11.94
N ALA A 29 6.73 16.78 11.32
CA ALA A 29 6.87 18.05 11.99
C ALA A 29 5.84 18.23 13.13
N LEU A 30 4.65 17.64 12.98
CA LEU A 30 3.64 17.59 14.04
C LEU A 30 3.97 16.52 15.09
N HIS A 31 4.49 15.36 14.68
CA HIS A 31 4.77 14.21 15.56
C HIS A 31 5.60 14.58 16.78
N SER A 32 6.65 15.40 16.60
CA SER A 32 7.52 15.83 17.68
C SER A 32 6.88 16.80 18.69
N ARG A 33 5.71 17.35 18.37
CA ARG A 33 4.98 18.35 19.17
C ARG A 33 3.70 17.81 19.78
N LEU A 34 3.22 16.63 19.34
CA LEU A 34 1.97 16.05 19.82
C LEU A 34 2.17 15.33 21.16
N PRO A 35 1.36 15.65 22.20
CA PRO A 35 1.29 14.85 23.41
C PRO A 35 0.88 13.40 23.09
N GLN A 36 1.44 12.44 23.86
CA GLN A 36 1.21 11.00 23.62
C GLN A 36 -0.28 10.62 23.55
N ARG A 37 -1.15 11.27 24.31
CA ARG A 37 -2.61 11.06 24.27
C ARG A 37 -3.22 11.29 22.89
N PHE A 38 -2.73 12.32 22.16
CA PHE A 38 -3.21 12.59 20.80
C PHE A 38 -2.65 11.57 19.79
N VAL A 39 -1.42 11.14 19.97
CA VAL A 39 -0.83 10.06 19.17
C VAL A 39 -1.68 8.79 19.33
N THR A 40 -1.98 8.38 20.55
CA THR A 40 -2.77 7.17 20.83
C THR A 40 -4.16 7.20 20.21
N ILE A 41 -4.90 8.31 20.39
CA ILE A 41 -6.26 8.40 19.81
C ILE A 41 -6.24 8.43 18.29
N THR A 42 -5.21 9.05 17.68
CA THR A 42 -5.02 9.05 16.23
C THR A 42 -4.73 7.64 15.71
N PHE A 43 -3.91 6.84 16.43
CA PHE A 43 -3.68 5.43 16.10
C PHE A 43 -4.97 4.63 16.11
N GLN A 44 -5.80 4.82 17.11
CA GLN A 44 -7.11 4.14 17.19
C GLN A 44 -7.99 4.52 16.01
N GLY A 45 -8.07 5.81 15.69
CA GLY A 45 -8.82 6.30 14.52
C GLY A 45 -8.29 5.73 13.19
N LEU A 46 -6.96 5.72 13.01
CA LEU A 46 -6.33 5.13 11.81
C LEU A 46 -6.56 3.62 11.71
N GLY A 47 -6.46 2.91 12.82
CA GLY A 47 -6.76 1.47 12.86
C GLY A 47 -8.19 1.17 12.42
N LEU A 48 -9.17 1.91 12.96
CA LEU A 48 -10.59 1.78 12.57
C LEU A 48 -10.80 2.12 11.09
N LEU A 49 -10.18 3.20 10.59
CA LEU A 49 -10.24 3.58 9.19
C LEU A 49 -9.64 2.49 8.28
N THR A 50 -8.50 1.93 8.68
CA THR A 50 -7.84 0.83 7.95
C THR A 50 -8.73 -0.41 7.90
N LEU A 51 -9.40 -0.76 9.00
CA LEU A 51 -10.38 -1.85 9.03
C LEU A 51 -11.56 -1.57 8.09
N PHE A 52 -12.10 -0.35 8.12
CA PHE A 52 -13.19 0.05 7.22
C PHE A 52 -12.79 -0.06 5.75
N LEU A 53 -11.62 0.48 5.37
CA LEU A 53 -11.10 0.40 4.00
C LEU A 53 -10.83 -1.04 3.59
N GLY A 54 -10.26 -1.86 4.47
CA GLY A 54 -10.02 -3.28 4.24
C GLY A 54 -11.32 -4.03 3.97
N MET A 55 -12.36 -3.80 4.76
CA MET A 55 -13.68 -4.41 4.57
C MET A 55 -14.34 -3.94 3.26
N PHE A 56 -14.29 -2.65 2.98
CA PHE A 56 -14.83 -2.07 1.75
C PHE A 56 -14.15 -2.66 0.49
N MET A 57 -12.83 -2.86 0.54
CA MET A 57 -12.08 -3.48 -0.56
C MET A 57 -12.36 -4.98 -0.66
N ALA A 58 -12.46 -5.70 0.46
CA ALA A 58 -12.75 -7.14 0.46
C ALA A 58 -14.11 -7.49 -0.17
N GLN A 59 -15.08 -6.58 -0.11
CA GLN A 59 -16.40 -6.75 -0.74
C GLN A 59 -16.38 -6.73 -2.27
N LYS A 60 -15.24 -6.36 -2.90
CA LYS A 60 -15.12 -6.36 -4.37
C LYS A 60 -14.99 -7.77 -4.96
N THR A 61 -14.75 -8.80 -4.13
CA THR A 61 -14.62 -10.16 -4.63
C THR A 61 -15.87 -10.61 -5.38
N GLN A 62 -15.65 -11.18 -6.54
CA GLN A 62 -16.68 -11.84 -7.34
C GLN A 62 -16.66 -13.36 -7.12
N ASN A 63 -15.55 -13.89 -6.56
CA ASN A 63 -15.38 -15.32 -6.32
C ASN A 63 -14.70 -15.58 -4.97
N THR A 64 -15.53 -15.81 -3.94
CA THR A 64 -15.05 -16.09 -2.58
C THR A 64 -14.10 -17.28 -2.50
N LEU A 65 -14.22 -18.28 -3.39
CA LEU A 65 -13.30 -19.42 -3.41
C LEU A 65 -11.90 -18.98 -3.88
N VAL A 66 -11.83 -18.17 -4.93
CA VAL A 66 -10.55 -17.58 -5.39
C VAL A 66 -9.90 -16.79 -4.25
N MET A 67 -10.67 -15.93 -3.57
CA MET A 67 -10.17 -15.17 -2.43
C MET A 67 -9.67 -16.09 -1.30
N ALA A 68 -10.44 -17.14 -0.96
CA ALA A 68 -10.07 -18.06 0.12
C ALA A 68 -8.79 -18.86 -0.21
N PHE A 69 -8.70 -19.43 -1.42
CA PHE A 69 -7.49 -20.16 -1.85
C PHE A 69 -6.29 -19.24 -1.98
N SER A 70 -6.49 -18.00 -2.43
CA SER A 70 -5.43 -17.00 -2.54
C SER A 70 -4.84 -16.66 -1.18
N ILE A 71 -5.69 -16.34 -0.19
CA ILE A 71 -5.20 -15.95 1.14
C ILE A 71 -4.52 -17.13 1.85
N VAL A 72 -5.08 -18.33 1.77
CA VAL A 72 -4.51 -19.51 2.43
C VAL A 72 -3.22 -19.94 1.73
N GLY A 73 -3.26 -20.15 0.41
CA GLY A 73 -2.10 -20.59 -0.37
C GLY A 73 -0.96 -19.56 -0.34
N GLY A 74 -1.30 -18.28 -0.52
CA GLY A 74 -0.32 -17.20 -0.46
C GLY A 74 0.31 -17.06 0.93
N SER A 75 -0.48 -17.18 2.00
CA SER A 75 0.04 -17.15 3.38
C SER A 75 0.99 -18.31 3.66
N MET A 76 0.64 -19.52 3.20
CA MET A 76 1.51 -20.70 3.34
C MET A 76 2.84 -20.52 2.60
N LEU A 77 2.79 -20.02 1.36
CA LEU A 77 3.99 -19.73 0.58
C LEU A 77 4.86 -18.65 1.25
N GLY A 78 4.25 -17.56 1.70
CA GLY A 78 4.99 -16.48 2.35
C GLY A 78 5.57 -16.86 3.71
N GLU A 79 4.90 -17.71 4.49
CA GLU A 79 5.45 -18.28 5.73
C GLU A 79 6.61 -19.23 5.41
N PHE A 80 6.50 -20.04 4.35
CA PHE A 80 7.60 -20.90 3.89
C PHE A 80 8.83 -20.09 3.45
N LEU A 81 8.63 -18.96 2.78
CA LEU A 81 9.69 -18.02 2.36
C LEU A 81 10.19 -17.13 3.50
N ASP A 82 9.52 -17.11 4.64
CA ASP A 82 9.81 -16.28 5.82
C ASP A 82 9.97 -14.79 5.45
N LEU A 83 9.01 -14.27 4.66
CA LEU A 83 9.04 -12.90 4.11
C LEU A 83 9.05 -11.85 5.22
N ASP A 84 8.33 -12.09 6.31
CA ASP A 84 8.29 -11.20 7.46
C ASP A 84 9.69 -10.99 8.06
N ARG A 85 10.47 -12.06 8.21
CA ARG A 85 11.87 -11.97 8.67
C ARG A 85 12.75 -11.23 7.66
N GLY A 86 12.54 -11.45 6.36
CA GLY A 86 13.25 -10.74 5.29
C GLY A 86 13.01 -9.23 5.38
N LEU A 87 11.73 -8.82 5.48
CA LEU A 87 11.35 -7.42 5.58
C LEU A 87 11.81 -6.79 6.91
N ASN A 88 11.69 -7.50 8.02
CA ASN A 88 12.18 -7.03 9.30
C ASN A 88 13.70 -6.78 9.27
N ARG A 89 14.49 -7.64 8.63
CA ARG A 89 15.94 -7.42 8.43
C ARG A 89 16.20 -6.17 7.57
N ALA A 90 15.47 -6.00 6.48
CA ALA A 90 15.58 -4.81 5.63
C ALA A 90 15.17 -3.52 6.37
N GLY A 91 14.08 -3.59 7.16
CA GLY A 91 13.63 -2.50 8.03
C GLY A 91 14.65 -2.14 9.09
N GLU A 92 15.21 -3.12 9.79
CA GLU A 92 16.27 -2.90 10.77
C GLU A 92 17.56 -2.35 10.15
N TRP A 93 17.93 -2.82 8.95
CA TRP A 93 19.07 -2.27 8.22
C TRP A 93 18.84 -0.79 7.85
N THR A 94 17.67 -0.47 7.31
CA THR A 94 17.28 0.91 7.00
C THR A 94 17.26 1.77 8.25
N LYS A 95 16.62 1.30 9.32
CA LYS A 95 16.56 1.97 10.62
C LYS A 95 17.95 2.27 11.19
N LYS A 96 18.89 1.31 11.09
CA LYS A 96 20.29 1.52 11.49
C LYS A 96 20.97 2.57 10.62
N LYS A 97 20.79 2.51 9.29
CA LYS A 97 21.41 3.45 8.35
C LYS A 97 20.95 4.89 8.58
N ILE A 98 19.67 5.10 8.87
CA ILE A 98 19.09 6.42 9.16
C ILE A 98 19.17 6.80 10.65
N ARG A 99 19.75 5.93 11.50
CA ARG A 99 19.83 6.11 12.95
C ARG A 99 18.49 6.41 13.62
N SER A 100 17.39 5.82 13.13
CA SER A 100 16.07 5.99 13.71
C SER A 100 15.93 5.16 14.98
N SER A 101 15.46 5.78 16.05
CA SER A 101 15.11 5.10 17.31
C SER A 101 13.64 4.67 17.37
N ASN A 102 12.85 4.95 16.33
CA ASN A 102 11.42 4.65 16.31
C ASN A 102 11.19 3.13 16.30
N LYS A 103 10.52 2.62 17.33
CA LYS A 103 10.20 1.18 17.47
C LYS A 103 9.16 0.69 16.46
N LYS A 104 8.25 1.57 16.00
CA LYS A 104 7.16 1.28 15.05
C LYS A 104 7.54 1.56 13.59
N PHE A 105 8.82 1.79 13.29
CA PHE A 105 9.28 2.16 11.93
C PHE A 105 8.85 1.14 10.86
N THR A 106 9.12 -0.14 11.09
CA THR A 106 8.81 -1.20 10.14
C THR A 106 7.29 -1.36 9.96
N GLU A 107 6.53 -1.29 11.05
CA GLU A 107 5.07 -1.36 11.01
C GLU A 107 4.48 -0.19 10.21
N ALA A 108 4.95 1.04 10.47
CA ALA A 108 4.54 2.23 9.73
C ALA A 108 4.86 2.12 8.23
N PHE A 109 6.07 1.65 7.90
CA PHE A 109 6.51 1.44 6.52
C PHE A 109 5.63 0.43 5.79
N VAL A 110 5.37 -0.74 6.40
CA VAL A 110 4.56 -1.80 5.80
C VAL A 110 3.11 -1.36 5.64
N ALA A 111 2.51 -0.84 6.71
CA ALA A 111 1.12 -0.41 6.70
C ALA A 111 0.86 0.65 5.62
N SER A 112 1.69 1.69 5.55
CA SER A 112 1.54 2.74 4.54
C SER A 112 1.84 2.23 3.12
N SER A 113 2.87 1.39 2.94
CA SER A 113 3.19 0.82 1.63
C SER A 113 2.03 -0.02 1.08
N LEU A 114 1.45 -0.88 1.91
CA LEU A 114 0.30 -1.70 1.51
C LEU A 114 -0.93 -0.84 1.24
N LEU A 115 -1.24 0.11 2.12
CA LEU A 115 -2.37 1.02 1.94
C LEU A 115 -2.30 1.77 0.60
N TYR A 116 -1.09 2.21 0.21
CA TYR A 116 -0.91 3.00 -1.01
C TYR A 116 -0.71 2.16 -2.28
N CYS A 117 -0.13 0.96 -2.17
CA CYS A 117 0.08 0.08 -3.32
C CYS A 117 -1.15 -0.78 -3.63
N VAL A 118 -1.87 -1.25 -2.60
CA VAL A 118 -2.98 -2.17 -2.77
C VAL A 118 -4.28 -1.39 -3.00
N GLY A 119 -4.82 -1.49 -4.21
CA GLY A 119 -6.09 -0.87 -4.56
C GLY A 119 -6.23 -0.66 -6.07
N SER A 120 -7.47 -0.70 -6.55
CA SER A 120 -7.79 -0.54 -7.98
C SER A 120 -7.26 0.78 -8.56
N MET A 121 -7.26 1.88 -7.79
CA MET A 121 -6.75 3.16 -8.27
C MET A 121 -5.26 3.14 -8.61
N ALA A 122 -4.43 2.34 -7.92
CA ALA A 122 -3.02 2.23 -8.22
C ALA A 122 -2.79 1.51 -9.55
N ILE A 123 -3.56 0.46 -9.81
CA ILE A 123 -3.47 -0.36 -11.03
C ILE A 123 -4.05 0.39 -12.23
N LEU A 124 -5.29 0.88 -12.08
CA LEU A 124 -5.98 1.60 -13.15
C LEU A 124 -5.29 2.91 -13.51
N GLY A 125 -4.77 3.65 -12.51
CA GLY A 125 -4.00 4.87 -12.74
C GLY A 125 -2.69 4.61 -13.47
N ALA A 126 -2.04 3.48 -13.20
CA ALA A 126 -0.83 3.07 -13.93
C ALA A 126 -1.14 2.71 -15.39
N ILE A 127 -2.27 2.06 -15.65
CA ILE A 127 -2.73 1.75 -17.02
C ILE A 127 -3.09 3.05 -17.74
N GLU A 128 -3.92 3.92 -17.13
CA GLU A 128 -4.33 5.22 -17.68
C GLU A 128 -3.11 6.04 -18.12
N GLU A 129 -2.16 6.24 -17.22
CA GLU A 129 -0.94 6.99 -17.51
C GLU A 129 -0.04 6.31 -18.55
N GLY A 130 0.15 5.01 -18.43
CA GLY A 130 1.03 4.26 -19.32
C GLY A 130 0.49 4.13 -20.74
N MET A 131 -0.82 4.28 -20.93
CA MET A 131 -1.47 4.37 -22.24
C MET A 131 -1.41 5.79 -22.84
N GLY A 132 -0.79 6.75 -22.14
CA GLY A 132 -0.60 8.12 -22.60
C GLY A 132 -1.80 9.03 -22.33
N GLU A 133 -2.75 8.59 -21.51
CA GLU A 133 -3.87 9.41 -21.05
C GLU A 133 -3.43 10.37 -19.91
N PHE A 134 -4.25 11.36 -19.62
CA PHE A 134 -3.99 12.24 -18.48
C PHE A 134 -4.15 11.44 -17.17
N PRO A 135 -3.16 11.45 -16.25
CA PRO A 135 -3.17 10.59 -15.07
C PRO A 135 -4.12 11.10 -13.97
N GLY A 136 -5.41 11.21 -14.28
CA GLY A 136 -6.45 11.75 -13.41
C GLY A 136 -6.61 10.97 -12.12
N LEU A 137 -6.51 9.64 -12.21
CA LEU A 137 -6.56 8.74 -11.05
C LEU A 137 -5.36 8.98 -10.12
N PHE A 138 -4.15 9.16 -10.66
CA PHE A 138 -2.98 9.45 -9.83
C PHE A 138 -3.00 10.85 -9.22
N VAL A 139 -3.58 11.85 -9.89
CA VAL A 139 -3.79 13.18 -9.31
C VAL A 139 -4.68 13.07 -8.06
N THR A 140 -5.82 12.41 -8.19
CA THR A 140 -6.75 12.18 -7.06
C THR A 140 -6.07 11.36 -5.95
N LYS A 141 -5.38 10.28 -6.33
CA LYS A 141 -4.67 9.42 -5.39
C LYS A 141 -3.57 10.16 -4.65
N SER A 142 -2.82 11.04 -5.31
CA SER A 142 -1.77 11.86 -4.68
C SER A 142 -2.31 12.73 -3.56
N LEU A 143 -3.49 13.32 -3.73
CA LEU A 143 -4.14 14.07 -2.65
C LEU A 143 -4.50 13.15 -1.48
N MET A 144 -5.11 12.01 -1.77
CA MET A 144 -5.52 11.05 -0.73
C MET A 144 -4.32 10.48 0.03
N ASP A 145 -3.32 9.97 -0.70
CA ASP A 145 -2.12 9.36 -0.11
C ASP A 145 -1.28 10.41 0.65
N GLY A 146 -1.19 11.64 0.14
CA GLY A 146 -0.51 12.75 0.81
C GLY A 146 -1.17 13.13 2.14
N MET A 147 -2.50 13.25 2.18
CA MET A 147 -3.24 13.52 3.42
C MET A 147 -3.13 12.35 4.41
N ALA A 148 -3.28 11.12 3.93
CA ALA A 148 -3.12 9.93 4.74
C ALA A 148 -1.68 9.82 5.29
N SER A 149 -0.67 10.15 4.47
CA SER A 149 0.74 10.17 4.90
C SER A 149 0.99 11.18 6.01
N ALA A 150 0.36 12.36 5.94
CA ALA A 150 0.49 13.35 7.02
C ALA A 150 -0.09 12.81 8.34
N ALA A 151 -1.30 12.24 8.31
CA ALA A 151 -1.93 11.67 9.49
C ALA A 151 -1.14 10.46 10.04
N MET A 152 -0.73 9.53 9.16
CA MET A 152 0.03 8.34 9.56
C MET A 152 1.43 8.72 10.08
N ALA A 153 2.15 9.62 9.43
CA ALA A 153 3.49 10.02 9.88
C ALA A 153 3.44 10.80 11.20
N ALA A 154 2.40 11.61 11.43
CA ALA A 154 2.18 12.27 12.71
C ALA A 154 1.97 11.27 13.86
N SER A 155 1.41 10.10 13.57
CA SER A 155 1.12 9.06 14.58
C SER A 155 2.20 7.99 14.64
N MET A 156 2.60 7.42 13.49
CA MET A 156 3.48 6.25 13.39
C MET A 156 4.96 6.61 13.21
N GLY A 157 5.24 7.87 12.84
CA GLY A 157 6.60 8.36 12.68
C GLY A 157 7.19 8.11 11.28
N PRO A 158 8.56 8.08 11.18
CA PRO A 158 9.25 8.24 9.90
C PRO A 158 9.13 7.04 8.93
N GLY A 159 8.64 5.89 9.37
CA GLY A 159 8.46 4.72 8.49
C GLY A 159 7.57 5.05 7.29
N VAL A 160 6.56 5.91 7.48
CA VAL A 160 5.62 6.32 6.43
C VAL A 160 6.33 7.05 5.28
N LEU A 161 7.29 7.92 5.57
CA LEU A 161 8.07 8.64 4.56
C LEU A 161 8.75 7.68 3.57
N PHE A 162 9.26 6.56 4.08
CA PHE A 162 9.97 5.59 3.25
C PHE A 162 9.05 4.73 2.38
N SER A 163 7.74 4.72 2.63
CA SER A 163 6.78 4.05 1.75
C SER A 163 6.67 4.68 0.35
N ALA A 164 7.13 5.92 0.19
CA ALA A 164 7.23 6.55 -1.12
C ALA A 164 8.08 5.74 -2.11
N ILE A 165 9.09 5.01 -1.61
CA ILE A 165 10.00 4.20 -2.45
C ILE A 165 9.26 3.01 -3.08
N PRO A 166 8.68 2.07 -2.31
CA PRO A 166 7.94 0.95 -2.91
C PRO A 166 6.73 1.43 -3.72
N VAL A 167 6.07 2.50 -3.32
CA VAL A 167 4.95 3.08 -4.08
C VAL A 167 5.44 3.55 -5.46
N LEU A 168 6.52 4.29 -5.53
CA LEU A 168 7.10 4.76 -6.80
C LEU A 168 7.55 3.59 -7.68
N LEU A 169 8.22 2.60 -7.09
CA LEU A 169 8.67 1.42 -7.84
C LEU A 169 7.49 0.60 -8.36
N TYR A 170 6.46 0.40 -7.56
CA TYR A 170 5.28 -0.36 -7.93
C TYR A 170 4.45 0.37 -9.00
N GLN A 171 4.03 1.59 -8.73
CA GLN A 171 3.19 2.37 -9.65
C GLN A 171 3.95 2.75 -10.92
N GLY A 172 5.17 3.27 -10.78
CA GLY A 172 6.02 3.62 -11.93
C GLY A 172 6.39 2.40 -12.77
N GLY A 173 6.69 1.26 -12.14
CA GLY A 173 6.94 0.00 -12.84
C GLY A 173 5.73 -0.45 -13.63
N MET A 174 4.53 -0.39 -13.04
CA MET A 174 3.28 -0.73 -13.72
C MET A 174 2.96 0.24 -14.87
N THR A 175 3.18 1.54 -14.68
CA THR A 175 3.01 2.56 -15.74
C THR A 175 3.93 2.28 -16.92
N LEU A 176 5.21 1.97 -16.67
CA LEU A 176 6.17 1.65 -17.73
C LEU A 176 5.85 0.33 -18.45
N LEU A 177 5.18 -0.59 -17.77
CA LEU A 177 4.76 -1.89 -18.31
C LEU A 177 3.25 -1.93 -18.64
N ALA A 178 2.60 -0.78 -18.80
CA ALA A 178 1.14 -0.68 -18.95
C ALA A 178 0.57 -1.55 -20.06
N GLY A 179 1.26 -1.64 -21.21
CA GLY A 179 0.83 -2.50 -22.32
C GLY A 179 0.76 -3.99 -21.94
N VAL A 180 1.65 -4.47 -21.07
CA VAL A 180 1.61 -5.85 -20.55
C VAL A 180 0.62 -5.95 -19.40
N VAL A 181 0.62 -4.97 -18.51
CA VAL A 181 -0.28 -4.93 -17.35
C VAL A 181 -1.74 -4.96 -17.81
N GLN A 182 -2.11 -4.18 -18.82
CA GLN A 182 -3.46 -4.13 -19.37
C GLN A 182 -3.93 -5.48 -19.91
N THR A 183 -3.05 -6.27 -20.53
CA THR A 183 -3.41 -7.59 -21.06
C THR A 183 -3.66 -8.63 -19.98
N VAL A 184 -2.99 -8.51 -18.83
CA VAL A 184 -3.08 -9.45 -17.70
C VAL A 184 -4.09 -8.99 -16.65
N MET A 185 -4.18 -7.69 -16.42
CA MET A 185 -5.02 -7.08 -15.38
C MET A 185 -6.40 -6.73 -15.91
N SER A 186 -7.20 -7.76 -16.23
CA SER A 186 -8.63 -7.58 -16.53
C SER A 186 -9.38 -7.07 -15.29
N THR A 187 -10.56 -6.48 -15.48
CA THR A 187 -11.36 -5.97 -14.35
C THR A 187 -11.60 -7.02 -13.26
N PRO A 188 -11.97 -8.28 -13.57
CA PRO A 188 -12.10 -9.32 -12.54
C PRO A 188 -10.79 -9.56 -11.76
N VAL A 189 -9.64 -9.57 -12.45
CA VAL A 189 -8.32 -9.74 -11.79
C VAL A 189 -8.03 -8.58 -10.85
N ILE A 190 -8.30 -7.33 -11.28
CA ILE A 190 -8.11 -6.13 -10.45
C ILE A 190 -9.01 -6.19 -9.21
N ASP A 191 -10.27 -6.60 -9.38
CA ASP A 191 -11.23 -6.69 -8.28
C ASP A 191 -10.83 -7.77 -7.26
N GLU A 192 -10.41 -8.95 -7.71
CA GLU A 192 -9.97 -10.03 -6.80
C GLU A 192 -8.65 -9.69 -6.11
N VAL A 193 -7.65 -9.12 -6.81
CA VAL A 193 -6.40 -8.63 -6.19
C VAL A 193 -6.71 -7.53 -5.16
N SER A 194 -7.63 -6.62 -5.48
CA SER A 194 -8.06 -5.58 -4.55
C SER A 194 -8.79 -6.17 -3.34
N ALA A 195 -9.64 -7.18 -3.54
CA ALA A 195 -10.38 -7.84 -2.47
C ALA A 195 -9.44 -8.57 -1.50
N VAL A 196 -8.49 -9.37 -2.03
CA VAL A 196 -7.46 -10.02 -1.20
C VAL A 196 -6.62 -8.97 -0.47
N GLY A 197 -6.23 -7.88 -1.16
CA GLY A 197 -5.56 -6.75 -0.52
C GLY A 197 -6.37 -6.11 0.61
N GLY A 198 -7.69 -6.07 0.47
CA GLY A 198 -8.61 -5.67 1.54
C GLY A 198 -8.47 -6.53 2.80
N LEU A 199 -8.37 -7.87 2.64
CA LEU A 199 -8.09 -8.76 3.78
C LEU A 199 -6.74 -8.48 4.43
N LEU A 200 -5.70 -8.16 3.64
CA LEU A 200 -4.40 -7.76 4.18
C LEU A 200 -4.52 -6.45 4.98
N LEU A 201 -5.28 -5.48 4.49
CA LEU A 201 -5.55 -4.23 5.22
C LEU A 201 -6.31 -4.47 6.53
N LEU A 202 -7.26 -5.40 6.57
CA LEU A 202 -7.88 -5.82 7.83
C LEU A 202 -6.84 -6.32 8.82
N GLY A 203 -5.92 -7.18 8.37
CA GLY A 203 -4.80 -7.65 9.20
C GLY A 203 -3.94 -6.50 9.74
N ILE A 204 -3.63 -5.50 8.90
CA ILE A 204 -2.91 -4.30 9.33
C ILE A 204 -3.73 -3.49 10.34
N GLY A 205 -5.02 -3.32 10.12
CA GLY A 205 -5.90 -2.63 11.06
C GLY A 205 -5.90 -3.27 12.45
N PHE A 206 -5.93 -4.60 12.53
CA PHE A 206 -5.78 -5.33 13.80
C PHE A 206 -4.43 -5.10 14.45
N ASN A 207 -3.34 -5.04 13.65
CA ASN A 207 -2.00 -4.75 14.15
C ASN A 207 -1.91 -3.31 14.71
N ILE A 208 -2.42 -2.32 13.97
CA ILE A 208 -2.43 -0.90 14.40
C ILE A 208 -3.21 -0.72 15.70
N LEU A 209 -4.33 -1.42 15.86
CA LEU A 209 -5.14 -1.39 17.08
C LEU A 209 -4.54 -2.23 18.22
N GLU A 210 -3.43 -2.92 17.98
CA GLU A 210 -2.75 -3.81 18.95
C GLU A 210 -3.67 -4.94 19.48
N ILE A 211 -4.73 -5.32 18.72
CA ILE A 211 -5.67 -6.38 19.09
C ILE A 211 -5.02 -7.74 18.90
N LYS A 212 -4.38 -7.98 17.75
CA LYS A 212 -3.68 -9.21 17.42
C LYS A 212 -2.57 -8.93 16.42
N GLN A 213 -1.40 -9.51 16.65
CA GLN A 213 -0.28 -9.45 15.70
C GLN A 213 -0.49 -10.47 14.57
N ILE A 214 -0.78 -9.99 13.38
CA ILE A 214 -0.97 -10.77 12.15
C ILE A 214 0.25 -10.55 11.27
N LYS A 215 0.89 -11.63 10.80
CA LYS A 215 2.05 -11.57 9.90
C LYS A 215 1.63 -11.23 8.47
N VAL A 216 1.11 -10.03 8.27
CA VAL A 216 0.54 -9.60 6.97
C VAL A 216 1.57 -9.69 5.85
N VAL A 217 2.85 -9.48 6.14
CA VAL A 217 3.94 -9.58 5.16
C VAL A 217 4.03 -10.97 4.56
N ASN A 218 3.84 -12.02 5.37
CA ASN A 218 3.80 -13.40 4.90
C ASN A 218 2.54 -13.73 4.07
N MET A 219 1.55 -12.83 4.07
CA MET A 219 0.36 -12.98 3.24
C MET A 219 0.49 -12.27 1.88
N LEU A 220 1.55 -11.48 1.62
CA LEU A 220 1.73 -10.75 0.36
C LEU A 220 1.66 -11.62 -0.90
N PRO A 221 2.19 -12.88 -0.93
CA PRO A 221 2.02 -13.74 -2.11
C PRO A 221 0.57 -14.02 -2.47
N ALA A 222 -0.39 -13.84 -1.55
CA ALA A 222 -1.81 -14.00 -1.84
C ALA A 222 -2.31 -13.06 -2.96
N LEU A 223 -1.69 -11.90 -3.12
CA LEU A 223 -2.02 -10.97 -4.22
C LEU A 223 -1.67 -11.59 -5.59
N LEU A 224 -0.54 -12.31 -5.67
CA LEU A 224 -0.16 -13.02 -6.89
C LEU A 224 -1.09 -14.21 -7.15
N PHE A 225 -1.44 -14.95 -6.11
CA PHE A 225 -2.41 -16.07 -6.22
C PHE A 225 -3.77 -15.56 -6.69
N ALA A 226 -4.25 -14.42 -6.17
CA ALA A 226 -5.51 -13.83 -6.60
C ALA A 226 -5.51 -13.53 -8.10
N GLY A 227 -4.45 -12.88 -8.59
CA GLY A 227 -4.32 -12.60 -10.01
C GLY A 227 -4.26 -13.86 -10.88
N LEU A 228 -3.43 -14.82 -10.50
CA LEU A 228 -3.26 -16.08 -11.24
C LEU A 228 -4.52 -16.94 -11.24
N LEU A 229 -5.14 -17.16 -10.08
CA LEU A 229 -6.34 -17.99 -9.97
C LEU A 229 -7.52 -17.35 -10.73
N THR A 230 -7.69 -16.03 -10.65
CA THR A 230 -8.74 -15.34 -11.41
C THR A 230 -8.51 -15.48 -12.91
N ALA A 231 -7.27 -15.31 -13.38
CA ALA A 231 -6.94 -15.47 -14.80
C ALA A 231 -7.13 -16.92 -15.31
N LEU A 232 -7.11 -17.92 -14.42
CA LEU A 232 -7.33 -19.34 -14.78
C LEU A 232 -8.80 -19.75 -14.76
N VAL A 233 -9.63 -19.08 -13.93
CA VAL A 233 -11.04 -19.45 -13.73
C VAL A 233 -11.98 -18.59 -14.58
N GLY A 234 -11.55 -17.40 -14.96
CA GLY A 234 -12.29 -16.46 -15.81
C GLY A 234 -11.85 -16.52 -17.23
#